data_19b790d3362ef4098f6ad4169abdbe02
#
_entry.id   19b790d3362ef4098f6ad4169abdbe02
#
_cell.length_a   1.000
_cell.length_b   1.000
_cell.length_c   1.000
_cell.angle_alpha   90.00
_cell.angle_beta   90.00
_cell.angle_gamma   90.00
#
_symmetry.space_group_name_H-M   'P 1'
#
loop_
_entity.id
_entity.type
_entity.pdbx_description
1 polymer ?
#
loop_
_entity_poly.entity_id
_entity_poly.type
_entity_poly.pdbx_seq_one_letter_code
_entity_poly.pdbx_strand_id
1 'polypeptide(L)'
;MKFKKKFKWGLLIFFISWIIFAQSCMKFRITDGQAKAEFEQRGLHARFLTVKEEGISLHYVKTGSDSLPTLFFVHGSPGSWDAFKGYMMDSALLQHFRIISVDRPGFGYSDFGTAYHLTDQAVLINKVIQKEDNQKPVHLIGHSIGGPVIVQLAQDYPAEFASLTILAGSISPKDEPKEYWRYVFTYSPLKLLMPGAFKPSNDEIVYFKKDLYSLDTGYADLQMPITFIHGDADKFVTVKNVEYGKSKLQHNPHIKVIIIPGASHFIPWQYYSLIRGHLLTLSAMDSERN
;
A
#
# COMPACT_ATOMS: atom_id res chain seq x y z
N MET A 1 -38.06 -30.49 23.43
CA MET A 1 -37.58 -29.17 23.94
C MET A 1 -36.07 -29.12 24.23
N LYS A 2 -35.46 -30.14 24.86
CA LYS A 2 -34.01 -30.17 25.17
C LYS A 2 -33.10 -30.16 23.95
N PHE A 3 -33.47 -30.78 22.82
CA PHE A 3 -32.65 -30.81 21.58
C PHE A 3 -32.54 -29.45 20.92
N LYS A 4 -33.61 -28.67 20.83
CA LYS A 4 -33.62 -27.30 20.29
C LYS A 4 -32.73 -26.36 21.13
N LYS A 5 -32.66 -26.58 22.45
CA LYS A 5 -31.80 -25.78 23.34
C LYS A 5 -30.34 -26.10 23.13
N LYS A 6 -29.96 -27.38 23.01
CA LYS A 6 -28.59 -27.80 22.73
C LYS A 6 -28.08 -27.27 21.35
N PHE A 7 -28.96 -27.31 20.33
CA PHE A 7 -28.63 -26.78 19.00
C PHE A 7 -28.38 -25.26 19.02
N LYS A 8 -29.21 -24.49 19.75
CA LYS A 8 -28.98 -23.03 19.91
C LYS A 8 -27.64 -22.71 20.60
N TRP A 9 -27.29 -23.46 21.65
CA TRP A 9 -26.01 -23.29 22.32
C TRP A 9 -24.84 -23.68 21.42
N GLY A 10 -24.95 -24.72 20.61
CA GLY A 10 -23.93 -25.09 19.61
C GLY A 10 -23.70 -24.01 18.59
N LEU A 11 -24.77 -23.40 18.05
CA LEU A 11 -24.67 -22.25 17.15
C LEU A 11 -24.00 -21.04 17.82
N LEU A 12 -24.37 -20.72 19.04
CA LEU A 12 -23.80 -19.60 19.78
C LEU A 12 -22.29 -19.80 19.99
N ILE A 13 -21.90 -20.99 20.44
CA ILE A 13 -20.48 -21.34 20.63
C ILE A 13 -19.72 -21.25 19.30
N PHE A 14 -20.31 -21.75 18.20
CA PHE A 14 -19.71 -21.64 16.87
C PHE A 14 -19.48 -20.17 16.46
N PHE A 15 -20.47 -19.32 16.61
CA PHE A 15 -20.33 -17.88 16.28
C PHE A 15 -19.31 -17.18 17.17
N ILE A 16 -19.28 -17.45 18.47
CA ILE A 16 -18.28 -16.87 19.38
C ILE A 16 -16.88 -17.35 18.97
N SER A 17 -16.70 -18.65 18.72
CA SER A 17 -15.42 -19.21 18.27
C SER A 17 -14.99 -18.62 16.93
N TRP A 18 -15.93 -18.44 15.99
CA TRP A 18 -15.64 -17.78 14.71
C TRP A 18 -15.21 -16.32 14.91
N ILE A 19 -15.88 -15.54 15.76
CA ILE A 19 -15.50 -14.15 16.03
C ILE A 19 -14.09 -14.10 16.62
N ILE A 20 -13.78 -14.95 17.62
CA ILE A 20 -12.42 -15.01 18.21
C ILE A 20 -11.39 -15.35 17.14
N PHE A 21 -11.66 -16.36 16.31
CA PHE A 21 -10.79 -16.75 15.20
C PHE A 21 -10.62 -15.60 14.20
N ALA A 22 -11.74 -15.00 13.75
CA ALA A 22 -11.72 -13.92 12.76
C ALA A 22 -10.91 -12.72 13.24
N GLN A 23 -11.01 -12.33 14.50
CA GLN A 23 -10.26 -11.20 15.06
C GLN A 23 -8.78 -11.54 15.31
N SER A 24 -8.43 -12.81 15.46
CA SER A 24 -7.05 -13.25 15.75
C SER A 24 -6.23 -13.59 14.51
N CYS A 25 -6.89 -14.04 13.44
CA CYS A 25 -6.26 -14.56 12.22
C CYS A 25 -6.33 -13.58 11.05
N MET A 26 -5.67 -13.93 9.93
CA MET A 26 -5.74 -13.23 8.64
C MET A 26 -5.36 -11.75 8.71
N LYS A 27 -4.35 -11.42 9.52
CA LYS A 27 -3.86 -10.04 9.63
C LYS A 27 -2.96 -9.62 8.46
N PHE A 28 -2.66 -10.55 7.56
CA PHE A 28 -1.80 -10.34 6.38
C PHE A 28 -0.48 -9.67 6.73
N ARG A 29 0.19 -10.17 7.74
CA ARG A 29 1.52 -9.72 8.17
C ARG A 29 2.32 -10.89 8.73
N ILE A 30 3.62 -10.88 8.53
CA ILE A 30 4.55 -11.76 9.23
C ILE A 30 4.98 -11.13 10.56
N THR A 31 5.46 -11.95 11.50
CA THR A 31 6.00 -11.41 12.75
C THR A 31 7.37 -10.77 12.52
N ASP A 32 7.68 -9.71 13.27
CA ASP A 32 9.00 -9.05 13.20
C ASP A 32 10.13 -10.01 13.46
N GLY A 33 9.93 -10.97 14.39
CA GLY A 33 10.92 -12.01 14.67
C GLY A 33 11.20 -12.94 13.48
N GLN A 34 10.14 -13.36 12.75
CA GLN A 34 10.30 -14.15 11.52
C GLN A 34 11.00 -13.35 10.44
N ALA A 35 10.56 -12.11 10.24
CA ALA A 35 11.15 -11.22 9.26
C ALA A 35 12.63 -10.97 9.57
N LYS A 36 12.96 -10.64 10.81
CA LYS A 36 14.34 -10.40 11.24
C LYS A 36 15.24 -11.60 10.96
N ALA A 37 14.79 -12.81 11.28
CA ALA A 37 15.54 -14.02 10.98
C ALA A 37 15.80 -14.22 9.48
N GLU A 38 14.81 -13.90 8.61
CA GLU A 38 14.98 -14.00 7.17
C GLU A 38 15.98 -12.96 6.62
N PHE A 39 16.00 -11.72 7.15
CA PHE A 39 17.01 -10.73 6.78
C PHE A 39 18.41 -11.14 7.25
N GLU A 40 18.54 -11.58 8.48
CA GLU A 40 19.83 -12.04 9.06
C GLU A 40 20.42 -13.23 8.31
N GLN A 41 19.60 -14.21 7.88
CA GLN A 41 20.04 -15.33 7.05
C GLN A 41 20.64 -14.88 5.72
N ARG A 42 20.30 -13.69 5.23
CA ARG A 42 20.85 -13.08 4.01
C ARG A 42 21.99 -12.11 4.30
N GLY A 43 22.43 -12.00 5.55
CA GLY A 43 23.44 -11.04 5.97
C GLY A 43 22.96 -9.57 5.93
N LEU A 44 21.65 -9.34 5.99
CA LEU A 44 21.03 -8.03 5.93
C LEU A 44 20.53 -7.61 7.31
N HIS A 45 20.64 -6.30 7.60
CA HIS A 45 20.10 -5.70 8.81
C HIS A 45 18.85 -4.89 8.46
N ALA A 46 17.68 -5.36 8.90
CA ALA A 46 16.44 -4.62 8.82
C ALA A 46 16.13 -3.95 10.17
N ARG A 47 15.67 -2.71 10.12
CA ARG A 47 15.21 -1.95 11.30
C ARG A 47 13.69 -1.91 11.30
N PHE A 48 13.05 -2.41 12.34
CA PHE A 48 11.61 -2.42 12.59
C PHE A 48 11.31 -1.24 13.51
N LEU A 49 10.56 -0.27 13.03
CA LEU A 49 10.44 1.03 13.65
C LEU A 49 8.98 1.44 13.78
N THR A 50 8.69 2.32 14.73
CA THR A 50 7.35 2.90 14.93
C THR A 50 7.45 4.40 15.16
N VAL A 51 6.62 5.15 14.45
CA VAL A 51 6.32 6.56 14.73
C VAL A 51 5.00 6.62 15.48
N LYS A 52 4.94 7.45 16.53
CA LYS A 52 3.68 7.76 17.22
C LYS A 52 3.33 9.21 16.96
N GLU A 53 2.15 9.43 16.42
CA GLU A 53 1.64 10.76 16.09
C GLU A 53 0.17 10.85 16.50
N GLU A 54 -0.17 11.82 17.34
CA GLU A 54 -1.54 12.07 17.83
C GLU A 54 -2.25 10.81 18.37
N GLY A 55 -1.50 9.91 19.02
CA GLY A 55 -2.02 8.66 19.56
C GLY A 55 -2.10 7.50 18.57
N ILE A 56 -1.78 7.73 17.28
CA ILE A 56 -1.72 6.71 16.24
C ILE A 56 -0.30 6.18 16.13
N SER A 57 -0.13 4.87 16.04
CA SER A 57 1.17 4.22 15.83
C SER A 57 1.32 3.80 14.38
N LEU A 58 2.40 4.21 13.73
CA LEU A 58 2.74 3.83 12.37
C LEU A 58 4.00 2.98 12.37
N HIS A 59 3.86 1.74 11.96
CA HIS A 59 4.96 0.81 11.84
C HIS A 59 5.54 0.83 10.42
N TYR A 60 6.84 0.68 10.31
CA TYR A 60 7.56 0.56 9.05
C TYR A 60 8.86 -0.20 9.24
N VAL A 61 9.36 -0.76 8.15
CA VAL A 61 10.62 -1.47 8.12
C VAL A 61 11.57 -0.79 7.15
N LYS A 62 12.85 -0.69 7.55
CA LYS A 62 13.90 -0.04 6.77
C LYS A 62 15.10 -0.94 6.58
N THR A 63 15.66 -0.93 5.35
CA THR A 63 16.90 -1.62 4.97
C THR A 63 17.79 -0.70 4.12
N GLY A 64 19.06 -1.04 3.99
CA GLY A 64 20.03 -0.26 3.21
C GLY A 64 20.68 0.88 4.01
N SER A 65 21.54 1.64 3.32
CA SER A 65 22.31 2.73 3.92
C SER A 65 21.53 4.03 3.96
N ASP A 66 21.56 4.74 5.08
CA ASP A 66 20.92 6.05 5.24
C ASP A 66 21.58 7.17 4.38
N SER A 67 22.72 6.90 3.74
CA SER A 67 23.38 7.85 2.82
C SER A 67 22.82 7.82 1.39
N LEU A 68 21.94 6.88 1.06
CA LEU A 68 21.38 6.65 -0.27
C LEU A 68 19.98 7.25 -0.44
N PRO A 69 19.54 7.52 -1.68
CA PRO A 69 18.16 7.85 -2.01
C PRO A 69 17.18 6.78 -1.49
N THR A 70 15.93 7.16 -1.29
CA THR A 70 14.94 6.28 -0.69
C THR A 70 13.94 5.75 -1.71
N LEU A 71 13.76 4.42 -1.76
CA LEU A 71 12.56 3.79 -2.29
C LEU A 71 11.55 3.61 -1.16
N PHE A 72 10.41 4.29 -1.23
CA PHE A 72 9.37 4.25 -0.21
C PHE A 72 8.15 3.50 -0.74
N PHE A 73 7.85 2.33 -0.15
CA PHE A 73 6.81 1.42 -0.60
C PHE A 73 5.53 1.53 0.23
N VAL A 74 4.39 1.59 -0.47
CA VAL A 74 3.04 1.63 0.10
C VAL A 74 2.20 0.48 -0.45
N HIS A 75 1.79 -0.44 0.43
CA HIS A 75 1.07 -1.66 0.06
C HIS A 75 -0.40 -1.44 -0.33
N GLY A 76 -0.99 -2.44 -0.99
CA GLY A 76 -2.42 -2.51 -1.33
C GLY A 76 -3.31 -2.92 -0.15
N SER A 77 -4.54 -3.37 -0.44
CA SER A 77 -5.53 -3.74 0.58
C SER A 77 -6.13 -5.13 0.32
N PRO A 78 -6.18 -6.01 1.34
CA PRO A 78 -5.41 -5.93 2.59
C PRO A 78 -3.91 -6.19 2.35
N GLY A 79 -3.05 -5.70 3.25
CA GLY A 79 -1.62 -5.91 3.13
C GLY A 79 -0.84 -5.41 4.35
N SER A 80 0.48 -5.49 4.25
CA SER A 80 1.43 -4.93 5.20
C SER A 80 2.77 -4.67 4.52
N TRP A 81 3.74 -4.11 5.23
CA TRP A 81 5.07 -3.78 4.74
C TRP A 81 5.75 -4.97 4.04
N ASP A 82 5.51 -6.21 4.50
CA ASP A 82 6.15 -7.42 4.00
C ASP A 82 5.72 -7.80 2.57
N ALA A 83 4.70 -7.15 2.02
CA ALA A 83 4.36 -7.24 0.60
C ALA A 83 5.57 -6.92 -0.31
N PHE A 84 6.46 -6.04 0.15
CA PHE A 84 7.66 -5.62 -0.59
C PHE A 84 8.98 -6.18 -0.01
N LYS A 85 8.90 -7.14 0.91
CA LYS A 85 10.08 -7.76 1.55
C LYS A 85 11.11 -8.25 0.54
N GLY A 86 10.68 -8.79 -0.61
CA GLY A 86 11.58 -9.22 -1.67
C GLY A 86 12.47 -8.12 -2.21
N TYR A 87 11.92 -6.93 -2.43
CA TYR A 87 12.66 -5.74 -2.87
C TYR A 87 13.61 -5.23 -1.78
N MET A 88 13.18 -5.29 -0.52
CA MET A 88 13.98 -4.89 0.64
C MET A 88 15.21 -5.78 0.88
N MET A 89 15.22 -6.98 0.29
CA MET A 89 16.32 -7.95 0.37
C MET A 89 17.16 -7.99 -0.92
N ASP A 90 16.84 -7.19 -1.94
CA ASP A 90 17.54 -7.20 -3.23
C ASP A 90 18.86 -6.46 -3.14
N SER A 91 19.98 -7.19 -3.26
CA SER A 91 21.32 -6.64 -3.14
C SER A 91 21.63 -5.55 -4.19
N ALA A 92 21.07 -5.65 -5.40
CA ALA A 92 21.31 -4.64 -6.42
C ALA A 92 20.52 -3.35 -6.14
N LEU A 93 19.30 -3.43 -5.61
CA LEU A 93 18.58 -2.25 -5.16
C LEU A 93 19.29 -1.61 -3.96
N LEU A 94 19.76 -2.41 -3.00
CA LEU A 94 20.44 -1.93 -1.80
C LEU A 94 21.83 -1.29 -2.06
N GLN A 95 22.43 -1.51 -3.23
CA GLN A 95 23.62 -0.79 -3.66
C GLN A 95 23.32 0.68 -4.03
N HIS A 96 22.09 0.99 -4.40
CA HIS A 96 21.70 2.30 -4.91
C HIS A 96 20.69 3.02 -4.03
N PHE A 97 19.95 2.28 -3.19
CA PHE A 97 18.85 2.84 -2.43
C PHE A 97 18.81 2.33 -0.98
N ARG A 98 18.35 3.20 -0.13
CA ARG A 98 17.71 2.84 1.13
C ARG A 98 16.25 2.47 0.82
N ILE A 99 15.72 1.41 1.42
CA ILE A 99 14.35 0.96 1.18
C ILE A 99 13.54 1.06 2.47
N ILE A 100 12.41 1.71 2.39
CA ILE A 100 11.42 1.81 3.47
C ILE A 100 10.10 1.25 2.98
N SER A 101 9.48 0.36 3.74
CA SER A 101 8.14 -0.14 3.49
C SER A 101 7.28 0.08 4.73
N VAL A 102 6.17 0.81 4.57
CA VAL A 102 5.28 1.20 5.66
C VAL A 102 4.09 0.25 5.75
N ASP A 103 3.65 -0.04 6.97
CA ASP A 103 2.29 -0.52 7.21
C ASP A 103 1.35 0.68 7.12
N ARG A 104 0.42 0.70 6.14
CA ARG A 104 -0.56 1.78 6.04
C ARG A 104 -1.38 1.88 7.34
N PRO A 105 -1.85 3.07 7.74
CA PRO A 105 -2.74 3.23 8.88
C PRO A 105 -3.90 2.21 8.83
N GLY A 106 -4.12 1.51 9.94
CA GLY A 106 -5.14 0.46 10.06
C GLY A 106 -4.70 -0.95 9.64
N PHE A 107 -3.50 -1.12 9.09
CA PHE A 107 -2.99 -2.41 8.62
C PHE A 107 -1.67 -2.79 9.31
N GLY A 108 -1.24 -4.04 9.08
CA GLY A 108 0.01 -4.55 9.61
C GLY A 108 0.14 -4.37 11.13
N TYR A 109 1.16 -3.64 11.55
CA TYR A 109 1.40 -3.25 12.94
C TYR A 109 1.06 -1.76 13.20
N SER A 110 0.51 -1.06 12.20
CA SER A 110 0.08 0.33 12.28
C SER A 110 -1.38 0.41 12.71
N ASP A 111 -1.63 0.66 14.02
CA ASP A 111 -2.94 0.96 14.61
C ASP A 111 -4.09 0.12 14.02
N PHE A 112 -3.90 -1.19 14.04
CA PHE A 112 -4.63 -2.20 13.26
C PHE A 112 -6.13 -2.18 13.50
N GLY A 113 -6.89 -2.20 12.39
CA GLY A 113 -8.33 -2.46 12.38
C GLY A 113 -9.22 -1.24 12.17
N THR A 114 -8.64 -0.04 12.07
CA THR A 114 -9.34 1.20 11.71
C THR A 114 -9.04 1.57 10.26
N ALA A 115 -10.05 1.89 9.47
CA ALA A 115 -9.87 2.39 8.11
C ALA A 115 -9.72 3.92 8.11
N TYR A 116 -8.85 4.43 7.24
CA TYR A 116 -8.54 5.86 7.11
C TYR A 116 -8.79 6.34 5.68
N HIS A 117 -9.28 7.57 5.51
CA HIS A 117 -9.39 8.24 4.22
C HIS A 117 -8.01 8.45 3.57
N LEU A 118 -7.94 8.61 2.26
CA LEU A 118 -6.67 8.82 1.54
C LEU A 118 -5.89 10.02 2.09
N THR A 119 -6.57 11.12 2.38
CA THR A 119 -5.98 12.33 2.96
C THR A 119 -5.34 12.07 4.32
N ASP A 120 -6.05 11.34 5.20
CA ASP A 120 -5.53 11.01 6.53
C ASP A 120 -4.33 10.06 6.43
N GLN A 121 -4.40 9.08 5.52
CA GLN A 121 -3.27 8.18 5.25
C GLN A 121 -2.04 8.94 4.77
N ALA A 122 -2.21 9.90 3.85
CA ALA A 122 -1.12 10.72 3.34
C ALA A 122 -0.46 11.54 4.45
N VAL A 123 -1.24 12.24 5.27
CA VAL A 123 -0.74 13.01 6.41
C VAL A 123 0.07 12.14 7.36
N LEU A 124 -0.48 10.98 7.75
CA LEU A 124 0.16 10.06 8.70
C LEU A 124 1.44 9.44 8.12
N ILE A 125 1.41 8.99 6.86
CA ILE A 125 2.58 8.39 6.20
C ILE A 125 3.67 9.44 6.02
N ASN A 126 3.31 10.70 5.73
CA ASN A 126 4.30 11.76 5.60
C ASN A 126 5.09 11.99 6.90
N LYS A 127 4.51 11.75 8.08
CA LYS A 127 5.26 11.79 9.35
C LYS A 127 6.40 10.75 9.41
N VAL A 128 6.21 9.57 8.78
CA VAL A 128 7.28 8.58 8.64
C VAL A 128 8.36 9.11 7.70
N ILE A 129 7.96 9.68 6.56
CA ILE A 129 8.88 10.23 5.56
C ILE A 129 9.72 11.36 6.14
N GLN A 130 9.09 12.32 6.83
CA GLN A 130 9.76 13.44 7.50
C GLN A 130 10.73 12.97 8.60
N LYS A 131 10.33 11.97 9.40
CA LYS A 131 11.21 11.40 10.43
C LYS A 131 12.45 10.73 9.84
N GLU A 132 12.29 10.13 8.68
CA GLU A 132 13.34 9.42 7.98
C GLU A 132 14.04 10.29 6.92
N ASP A 133 13.81 11.59 6.92
CA ASP A 133 14.45 12.50 5.98
C ASP A 133 15.98 12.46 6.12
N ASN A 134 16.65 12.14 5.02
CA ASN A 134 18.10 12.10 4.91
C ASN A 134 18.63 13.09 3.86
N GLN A 135 17.83 14.05 3.44
CA GLN A 135 18.12 15.05 2.42
C GLN A 135 18.51 14.45 1.07
N LYS A 136 18.04 13.23 0.77
CA LYS A 136 18.24 12.54 -0.51
C LYS A 136 16.89 12.35 -1.20
N PRO A 137 16.88 12.16 -2.53
CA PRO A 137 15.65 11.91 -3.28
C PRO A 137 14.80 10.78 -2.68
N VAL A 138 13.49 10.99 -2.65
CA VAL A 138 12.49 9.99 -2.24
C VAL A 138 11.62 9.62 -3.44
N HIS A 139 11.64 8.35 -3.81
CA HIS A 139 10.78 7.77 -4.83
C HIS A 139 9.64 7.00 -4.16
N LEU A 140 8.40 7.33 -4.49
CA LEU A 140 7.23 6.65 -3.96
C LEU A 140 6.79 5.50 -4.86
N ILE A 141 6.56 4.31 -4.29
CA ILE A 141 6.09 3.12 -4.98
C ILE A 141 4.80 2.65 -4.31
N GLY A 142 3.69 2.66 -5.04
CA GLY A 142 2.38 2.24 -4.49
C GLY A 142 1.73 1.15 -5.32
N HIS A 143 1.25 0.09 -4.65
CA HIS A 143 0.51 -1.00 -5.29
C HIS A 143 -0.98 -0.92 -4.97
N SER A 144 -1.84 -1.14 -5.98
CA SER A 144 -3.29 -1.19 -5.79
C SER A 144 -3.81 0.10 -5.12
N ILE A 145 -4.47 0.03 -3.97
CA ILE A 145 -4.88 1.21 -3.16
C ILE A 145 -3.65 2.03 -2.69
N GLY A 146 -2.47 1.43 -2.55
CA GLY A 146 -1.24 2.20 -2.31
C GLY A 146 -0.91 3.19 -3.42
N GLY A 147 -1.39 2.95 -4.66
CA GLY A 147 -1.24 3.88 -5.79
C GLY A 147 -1.86 5.26 -5.51
N PRO A 148 -3.16 5.38 -5.25
CA PRO A 148 -3.78 6.66 -4.91
C PRO A 148 -3.26 7.25 -3.59
N VAL A 149 -2.79 6.44 -2.64
CA VAL A 149 -2.14 6.97 -1.42
C VAL A 149 -0.86 7.74 -1.76
N ILE A 150 0.00 7.20 -2.64
CA ILE A 150 1.21 7.94 -3.05
C ILE A 150 0.89 9.13 -3.96
N VAL A 151 -0.19 9.09 -4.72
CA VAL A 151 -0.68 10.24 -5.49
C VAL A 151 -1.14 11.35 -4.54
N GLN A 152 -1.90 11.02 -3.49
CA GLN A 152 -2.33 11.98 -2.46
C GLN A 152 -1.11 12.61 -1.76
N LEU A 153 -0.13 11.78 -1.35
CA LEU A 153 1.13 12.28 -0.79
C LEU A 153 1.80 13.30 -1.70
N ALA A 154 1.90 13.00 -3.01
CA ALA A 154 2.55 13.87 -3.96
C ALA A 154 1.75 15.16 -4.24
N GLN A 155 0.42 15.14 -4.12
CA GLN A 155 -0.42 16.33 -4.21
C GLN A 155 -0.27 17.24 -2.99
N ASP A 156 -0.23 16.64 -1.79
CA ASP A 156 -0.12 17.39 -0.54
C ASP A 156 1.30 17.94 -0.31
N TYR A 157 2.32 17.23 -0.82
CA TYR A 157 3.75 17.55 -0.60
C TYR A 157 4.57 17.46 -1.90
N PRO A 158 4.25 18.24 -2.95
CA PRO A 158 4.79 18.04 -4.30
C PRO A 158 6.32 18.26 -4.41
N ALA A 159 6.92 19.01 -3.49
CA ALA A 159 8.36 19.27 -3.48
C ALA A 159 9.18 18.16 -2.79
N GLU A 160 8.53 17.23 -2.09
CA GLU A 160 9.24 16.22 -1.28
C GLU A 160 9.62 14.97 -2.09
N PHE A 161 9.03 14.76 -3.29
CA PHE A 161 9.18 13.49 -4.00
C PHE A 161 9.84 13.63 -5.37
N ALA A 162 10.80 12.74 -5.61
CA ALA A 162 11.55 12.69 -6.85
C ALA A 162 10.78 12.00 -7.99
N SER A 163 9.98 10.98 -7.70
CA SER A 163 9.13 10.29 -8.69
C SER A 163 8.05 9.44 -8.03
N LEU A 164 7.04 9.06 -8.83
CA LEU A 164 6.01 8.09 -8.47
C LEU A 164 6.09 6.86 -9.36
N THR A 165 5.97 5.66 -8.78
CA THR A 165 5.76 4.40 -9.50
C THR A 165 4.45 3.76 -9.02
N ILE A 166 3.44 3.75 -9.89
CA ILE A 166 2.10 3.26 -9.61
C ILE A 166 1.97 1.85 -10.20
N LEU A 167 1.92 0.85 -9.32
CA LEU A 167 1.84 -0.57 -9.65
C LEU A 167 0.38 -1.04 -9.56
N ALA A 168 -0.28 -1.33 -10.67
CA ALA A 168 -1.68 -1.76 -10.71
C ALA A 168 -2.60 -0.88 -9.82
N GLY A 169 -2.39 0.45 -9.83
CA GLY A 169 -3.04 1.38 -8.91
C GLY A 169 -4.48 1.71 -9.29
N SER A 170 -5.39 1.73 -8.30
CA SER A 170 -6.78 2.14 -8.46
C SER A 170 -6.91 3.64 -8.26
N ILE A 171 -6.79 4.41 -9.34
CA ILE A 171 -6.80 5.89 -9.31
C ILE A 171 -8.02 6.52 -9.98
N SER A 172 -8.83 5.71 -10.69
CA SER A 172 -9.99 6.18 -11.44
C SER A 172 -11.28 6.05 -10.62
N PRO A 173 -11.92 7.15 -10.20
CA PRO A 173 -13.22 7.07 -9.53
C PRO A 173 -14.33 6.53 -10.45
N LYS A 174 -14.15 6.62 -11.78
CA LYS A 174 -15.12 6.12 -12.75
C LYS A 174 -15.13 4.60 -12.84
N ASP A 175 -13.96 3.99 -12.72
CA ASP A 175 -13.77 2.55 -12.86
C ASP A 175 -13.86 1.81 -11.51
N GLU A 176 -13.93 2.53 -10.39
CA GLU A 176 -14.15 1.95 -9.07
C GLU A 176 -15.60 1.51 -8.88
N PRO A 177 -15.86 0.19 -8.68
CA PRO A 177 -17.22 -0.31 -8.53
C PRO A 177 -17.87 0.13 -7.22
N LYS A 178 -19.21 0.26 -7.23
CA LYS A 178 -19.99 0.43 -6.01
C LYS A 178 -20.44 -0.93 -5.51
N GLU A 179 -19.85 -1.40 -4.42
CA GLU A 179 -20.15 -2.70 -3.82
C GLU A 179 -21.05 -2.52 -2.58
N TYR A 180 -22.35 -2.35 -2.80
CA TYR A 180 -23.34 -2.05 -1.74
C TYR A 180 -23.39 -3.08 -0.61
N TRP A 181 -23.00 -4.34 -0.85
CA TRP A 181 -22.94 -5.37 0.17
C TRP A 181 -21.93 -5.06 1.29
N ARG A 182 -20.89 -4.27 0.99
CA ARG A 182 -19.86 -3.85 1.97
C ARG A 182 -20.46 -3.02 3.09
N TYR A 183 -21.47 -2.20 2.80
CA TYR A 183 -22.15 -1.38 3.81
C TYR A 183 -22.77 -2.24 4.94
N VAL A 184 -23.27 -3.44 4.61
CA VAL A 184 -23.81 -4.36 5.59
C VAL A 184 -22.72 -4.79 6.59
N PHE A 185 -21.51 -5.09 6.12
CA PHE A 185 -20.41 -5.48 7.00
C PHE A 185 -19.75 -4.31 7.71
N THR A 186 -19.82 -3.10 7.18
CA THR A 186 -19.26 -1.90 7.83
C THR A 186 -20.18 -1.38 8.95
N TYR A 187 -21.48 -1.27 8.67
CA TYR A 187 -22.43 -0.56 9.56
C TYR A 187 -23.33 -1.46 10.39
N SER A 188 -23.14 -2.78 10.41
CA SER A 188 -23.91 -3.70 11.23
C SER A 188 -23.02 -4.53 12.16
N PRO A 189 -23.61 -5.25 13.14
CA PRO A 189 -22.86 -6.20 13.98
C PRO A 189 -22.12 -7.29 13.18
N LEU A 190 -22.49 -7.52 11.90
CA LEU A 190 -21.83 -8.48 11.02
C LEU A 190 -20.37 -8.13 10.73
N LYS A 191 -19.95 -6.87 10.95
CA LYS A 191 -18.54 -6.47 10.90
C LYS A 191 -17.60 -7.33 11.77
N LEU A 192 -18.15 -7.90 12.86
CA LEU A 192 -17.38 -8.79 13.75
C LEU A 192 -17.08 -10.15 13.11
N LEU A 193 -17.79 -10.52 12.03
CA LEU A 193 -17.56 -11.74 11.27
C LEU A 193 -16.44 -11.59 10.23
N MET A 194 -16.04 -10.35 9.91
CA MET A 194 -14.96 -10.07 8.96
C MET A 194 -13.60 -10.42 9.58
N PRO A 195 -12.79 -11.31 8.95
CA PRO A 195 -11.56 -11.78 9.55
C PRO A 195 -10.41 -10.78 9.35
N GLY A 196 -9.70 -10.50 10.44
CA GLY A 196 -8.42 -9.79 10.45
C GLY A 196 -8.41 -8.51 9.62
N ALA A 197 -7.49 -8.43 8.68
CA ALA A 197 -7.27 -7.27 7.81
C ALA A 197 -8.38 -7.06 6.74
N PHE A 198 -9.27 -8.02 6.53
CA PHE A 198 -10.42 -7.81 5.63
C PHE A 198 -11.43 -6.82 6.21
N LYS A 199 -11.47 -6.66 7.55
CA LYS A 199 -12.36 -5.66 8.16
C LYS A 199 -11.97 -4.24 7.77
N PRO A 200 -10.76 -3.71 8.09
CA PRO A 200 -10.36 -2.38 7.66
C PRO A 200 -10.32 -2.24 6.14
N SER A 201 -9.97 -3.31 5.39
CA SER A 201 -10.03 -3.32 3.93
C SER A 201 -11.46 -3.11 3.40
N ASN A 202 -12.46 -3.80 3.99
CA ASN A 202 -13.85 -3.59 3.63
C ASN A 202 -14.31 -2.17 3.95
N ASP A 203 -13.95 -1.67 5.12
CA ASP A 203 -14.38 -0.37 5.60
C ASP A 203 -13.78 0.78 4.74
N GLU A 204 -12.50 0.70 4.35
CA GLU A 204 -11.91 1.71 3.46
C GLU A 204 -12.54 1.74 2.06
N ILE A 205 -12.84 0.58 1.47
CA ILE A 205 -13.45 0.50 0.14
C ILE A 205 -14.85 1.13 0.09
N VAL A 206 -15.58 1.15 1.21
CA VAL A 206 -16.92 1.78 1.28
C VAL A 206 -16.89 3.26 0.89
N TYR A 207 -15.86 4.01 1.29
CA TYR A 207 -15.73 5.43 0.98
C TYR A 207 -14.66 5.74 -0.08
N PHE A 208 -13.91 4.74 -0.50
CA PHE A 208 -12.75 4.87 -1.39
C PHE A 208 -13.08 5.61 -2.70
N LYS A 209 -14.21 5.27 -3.33
CA LYS A 209 -14.66 5.97 -4.54
C LYS A 209 -14.84 7.47 -4.32
N LYS A 210 -15.32 7.91 -3.16
CA LYS A 210 -15.46 9.32 -2.80
C LYS A 210 -14.10 9.97 -2.65
N ASP A 211 -13.16 9.28 -2.03
CA ASP A 211 -11.78 9.76 -1.86
C ASP A 211 -11.09 9.94 -3.22
N LEU A 212 -11.31 9.02 -4.16
CA LEU A 212 -10.79 9.15 -5.53
C LEU A 212 -11.35 10.38 -6.27
N TYR A 213 -12.61 10.78 -6.03
CA TYR A 213 -13.12 12.04 -6.57
C TYR A 213 -12.45 13.28 -5.95
N SER A 214 -12.10 13.22 -4.67
CA SER A 214 -11.33 14.29 -4.02
C SER A 214 -9.91 14.36 -4.57
N LEU A 215 -9.27 13.23 -4.79
CA LEU A 215 -7.95 13.10 -5.39
C LEU A 215 -7.90 13.69 -6.82
N ASP A 216 -9.02 13.66 -7.54
CA ASP A 216 -9.11 14.08 -8.95
C ASP A 216 -8.77 15.55 -9.18
N THR A 217 -8.87 16.39 -8.16
CA THR A 217 -8.65 17.84 -8.27
C THR A 217 -7.17 18.25 -8.27
N GLY A 218 -6.27 17.42 -7.75
CA GLY A 218 -4.84 17.76 -7.55
C GLY A 218 -3.87 17.21 -8.61
N TYR A 219 -4.35 16.53 -9.66
CA TYR A 219 -3.44 15.97 -10.68
C TYR A 219 -2.68 17.05 -11.46
N ALA A 220 -3.25 18.26 -11.60
CA ALA A 220 -2.62 19.35 -12.35
C ALA A 220 -1.29 19.82 -11.74
N ASP A 221 -1.09 19.61 -10.45
CA ASP A 221 0.11 20.06 -9.73
C ASP A 221 1.26 19.05 -9.77
N LEU A 222 1.01 17.84 -10.28
CA LEU A 222 2.02 16.78 -10.34
C LEU A 222 2.95 16.96 -11.54
N GLN A 223 4.18 17.43 -11.29
CA GLN A 223 5.21 17.69 -12.30
C GLN A 223 6.36 16.67 -12.29
N MET A 224 6.49 15.87 -11.21
CA MET A 224 7.53 14.86 -11.10
C MET A 224 7.32 13.72 -12.10
N PRO A 225 8.37 12.95 -12.44
CA PRO A 225 8.25 11.72 -13.23
C PRO A 225 7.27 10.72 -12.60
N ILE A 226 6.31 10.22 -13.40
CA ILE A 226 5.33 9.23 -12.95
C ILE A 226 5.35 8.05 -13.90
N THR A 227 5.55 6.84 -13.36
CA THR A 227 5.50 5.60 -14.13
C THR A 227 4.30 4.77 -13.70
N PHE A 228 3.44 4.43 -14.66
CA PHE A 228 2.39 3.42 -14.49
C PHE A 228 2.91 2.07 -14.97
N ILE A 229 2.82 1.05 -14.11
CA ILE A 229 3.06 -0.35 -14.49
C ILE A 229 1.79 -1.14 -14.20
N HIS A 230 1.19 -1.78 -15.21
CA HIS A 230 -0.13 -2.39 -15.07
C HIS A 230 -0.25 -3.64 -15.94
N GLY A 231 -0.98 -4.65 -15.44
CA GLY A 231 -1.35 -5.81 -16.22
C GLY A 231 -2.64 -5.58 -17.00
N ASP A 232 -2.69 -5.93 -18.27
CA ASP A 232 -3.91 -5.74 -19.09
C ASP A 232 -5.02 -6.78 -18.81
N ALA A 233 -4.69 -7.88 -18.12
CA ALA A 233 -5.64 -8.89 -17.64
C ALA A 233 -6.02 -8.71 -16.16
N ASP A 234 -5.72 -7.56 -15.55
CA ASP A 234 -6.10 -7.23 -14.18
C ASP A 234 -7.63 -7.11 -14.05
N LYS A 235 -8.22 -7.99 -13.23
CA LYS A 235 -9.67 -8.04 -12.98
C LYS A 235 -10.09 -7.30 -11.70
N PHE A 236 -9.15 -6.93 -10.85
CA PHE A 236 -9.41 -6.16 -9.62
C PHE A 236 -9.37 -4.66 -9.91
N VAL A 237 -8.29 -4.23 -10.53
CA VAL A 237 -8.08 -2.84 -10.95
C VAL A 237 -7.84 -2.86 -12.45
N THR A 238 -8.82 -2.44 -13.22
CA THR A 238 -8.74 -2.54 -14.69
C THR A 238 -7.68 -1.57 -15.25
N VAL A 239 -7.05 -1.94 -16.35
CA VAL A 239 -6.06 -1.12 -17.07
C VAL A 239 -6.58 0.27 -17.48
N LYS A 240 -7.89 0.49 -17.47
CA LYS A 240 -8.53 1.81 -17.66
C LYS A 240 -8.06 2.87 -16.66
N ASN A 241 -7.59 2.44 -15.48
CA ASN A 241 -6.95 3.33 -14.52
C ASN A 241 -5.70 4.03 -15.11
N VAL A 242 -4.93 3.35 -15.95
CA VAL A 242 -3.78 3.94 -16.64
C VAL A 242 -4.24 4.99 -17.66
N GLU A 243 -5.28 4.71 -18.44
CA GLU A 243 -5.84 5.65 -19.41
C GLU A 243 -6.38 6.89 -18.70
N TYR A 244 -7.07 6.68 -17.57
CA TYR A 244 -7.55 7.76 -16.72
C TYR A 244 -6.40 8.63 -16.21
N GLY A 245 -5.37 8.04 -15.61
CA GLY A 245 -4.20 8.76 -15.10
C GLY A 245 -3.51 9.56 -16.20
N LYS A 246 -3.30 8.98 -17.38
CA LYS A 246 -2.76 9.70 -18.56
C LYS A 246 -3.62 10.89 -18.95
N SER A 247 -4.95 10.75 -18.93
CA SER A 247 -5.85 11.82 -19.30
C SER A 247 -5.80 13.01 -18.32
N LYS A 248 -5.49 12.75 -17.03
CA LYS A 248 -5.35 13.77 -16.00
C LYS A 248 -3.97 14.44 -15.98
N LEU A 249 -2.95 13.74 -16.48
CA LEU A 249 -1.55 14.14 -16.45
C LEU A 249 -1.02 14.59 -17.82
N GLN A 250 -1.88 15.00 -18.75
CA GLN A 250 -1.49 15.42 -20.10
C GLN A 250 -0.48 16.59 -20.14
N HIS A 251 -0.47 17.41 -19.10
CA HIS A 251 0.45 18.53 -18.92
C HIS A 251 1.86 18.08 -18.47
N ASN A 252 1.99 16.86 -17.92
CA ASN A 252 3.27 16.35 -17.42
C ASN A 252 4.00 15.57 -18.52
N PRO A 253 5.14 16.07 -19.03
CA PRO A 253 5.89 15.41 -20.12
C PRO A 253 6.65 14.16 -19.65
N HIS A 254 6.71 13.90 -18.34
CA HIS A 254 7.52 12.82 -17.74
C HIS A 254 6.68 11.61 -17.34
N ILE A 255 5.62 11.30 -18.11
CA ILE A 255 4.77 10.13 -17.88
C ILE A 255 5.28 8.94 -18.66
N LYS A 256 5.56 7.84 -17.96
CA LYS A 256 5.91 6.54 -18.55
C LYS A 256 4.81 5.52 -18.28
N VAL A 257 4.49 4.70 -19.27
CA VAL A 257 3.51 3.61 -19.13
C VAL A 257 4.15 2.30 -19.56
N ILE A 258 4.01 1.29 -18.74
CA ILE A 258 4.43 -0.10 -19.00
C ILE A 258 3.21 -1.00 -18.81
N ILE A 259 2.64 -1.47 -19.90
CA ILE A 259 1.58 -2.47 -19.89
C ILE A 259 2.21 -3.85 -20.05
N ILE A 260 1.84 -4.77 -19.15
CA ILE A 260 2.35 -6.13 -19.15
C ILE A 260 1.26 -7.05 -19.73
N PRO A 261 1.44 -7.58 -20.94
CA PRO A 261 0.43 -8.42 -21.59
C PRO A 261 0.12 -9.68 -20.77
N GLY A 262 -1.18 -9.97 -20.61
CA GLY A 262 -1.69 -11.14 -19.88
C GLY A 262 -1.46 -11.10 -18.36
N ALA A 263 -0.88 -10.05 -17.81
CA ALA A 263 -0.60 -9.96 -16.39
C ALA A 263 -1.84 -9.61 -15.56
N SER A 264 -1.94 -10.23 -14.39
CA SER A 264 -2.99 -9.99 -13.41
C SER A 264 -2.62 -8.82 -12.46
N HIS A 265 -3.43 -8.62 -11.41
CA HIS A 265 -3.20 -7.62 -10.36
C HIS A 265 -1.89 -7.79 -9.56
N PHE A 266 -1.37 -9.00 -9.51
CA PHE A 266 -0.26 -9.38 -8.63
C PHE A 266 1.12 -9.14 -9.26
N ILE A 267 1.24 -8.10 -10.07
CA ILE A 267 2.47 -7.74 -10.80
C ILE A 267 3.69 -7.52 -9.89
N PRO A 268 3.61 -6.98 -8.67
CA PRO A 268 4.81 -6.79 -7.83
C PRO A 268 5.58 -8.08 -7.55
N TRP A 269 4.87 -9.20 -7.50
CA TRP A 269 5.47 -10.52 -7.22
C TRP A 269 5.70 -11.34 -8.48
N GLN A 270 4.75 -11.32 -9.43
CA GLN A 270 4.81 -12.11 -10.65
C GLN A 270 5.81 -11.56 -11.67
N TYR A 271 5.97 -10.24 -11.71
CA TYR A 271 6.86 -9.53 -12.63
C TYR A 271 7.96 -8.77 -11.88
N TYR A 272 8.45 -9.37 -10.82
CA TYR A 272 9.49 -8.81 -9.94
C TYR A 272 10.68 -8.26 -10.72
N SER A 273 11.26 -9.02 -11.65
CA SER A 273 12.45 -8.64 -12.42
C SER A 273 12.22 -7.39 -13.28
N LEU A 274 11.03 -7.25 -13.88
CA LEU A 274 10.66 -6.07 -14.66
C LEU A 274 10.59 -4.83 -13.77
N ILE A 275 9.88 -4.94 -12.65
CA ILE A 275 9.70 -3.82 -11.71
C ILE A 275 11.05 -3.45 -11.07
N ARG A 276 11.83 -4.45 -10.63
CA ARG A 276 13.20 -4.23 -10.14
C ARG A 276 14.06 -3.48 -11.16
N GLY A 277 14.02 -3.91 -12.43
CA GLY A 277 14.73 -3.23 -13.52
C GLY A 277 14.32 -1.77 -13.68
N HIS A 278 13.02 -1.48 -13.60
CA HIS A 278 12.51 -0.10 -13.59
C HIS A 278 13.04 0.68 -12.37
N LEU A 279 12.97 0.13 -11.18
CA LEU A 279 13.45 0.81 -9.97
C LEU A 279 14.95 1.14 -10.04
N LEU A 280 15.75 0.26 -10.61
CA LEU A 280 17.18 0.53 -10.82
C LEU A 280 17.43 1.73 -11.77
N THR A 281 16.53 2.01 -12.72
CA THR A 281 16.68 3.19 -13.60
C THR A 281 16.50 4.51 -12.84
N LEU A 282 15.85 4.51 -11.67
CA LEU A 282 15.65 5.73 -10.88
C LEU A 282 16.97 6.27 -10.32
N SER A 283 17.97 5.39 -10.04
CA SER A 283 19.29 5.83 -9.57
C SER A 283 20.06 6.66 -10.60
N ALA A 284 19.87 6.41 -11.89
CA ALA A 284 20.46 7.21 -12.96
C ALA A 284 19.84 8.62 -13.01
N MET A 285 18.51 8.72 -12.78
CA MET A 285 17.82 10.02 -12.71
C MET A 285 18.32 10.91 -11.58
N ASP A 286 18.70 10.31 -10.44
CA ASP A 286 19.25 11.05 -9.30
C ASP A 286 20.65 11.61 -9.60
N SER A 287 21.42 10.87 -10.39
CA SER A 287 22.78 11.29 -10.80
C SER A 287 22.77 12.46 -11.78
N GLU A 288 21.69 12.63 -12.57
CA GLU A 288 21.51 13.73 -13.51
C GLU A 288 20.99 15.02 -12.83
N ARG A 289 20.46 14.91 -11.61
CA ARG A 289 19.92 16.05 -10.83
C ARG A 289 20.96 16.71 -9.91
N ASN A 290 22.08 16.01 -9.64
CA ASN A 290 23.21 16.50 -8.84
C ASN A 290 24.29 17.12 -9.73
#